data_14e87b036fa125b5409eeaccb4ffe822
#
_entry.id   14e87b036fa125b5409eeaccb4ffe822
#
_cell.length_a   1.000
_cell.length_b   1.000
_cell.length_c   1.000
_cell.angle_alpha   90.00
_cell.angle_beta   90.00
_cell.angle_gamma   90.00
#
_symmetry.space_group_name_H-M   'P 1'
#
loop_
_entity.id
_entity.type
_entity.pdbx_description
1 polymer ?
#
loop_
_entity_poly.entity_id
_entity_poly.type
_entity_poly.pdbx_seq_one_letter_code
_entity_poly.pdbx_strand_id
1 'polypeptide(L)'
;MIRHRLVVDVTAVAGFEGPAHVAAELLLPEGRAPELVFVCVPGGGMNRRYFDLPTPEGEAEVSFARAMAARGHAVALIDPLGAGESTSPEDAYLIHPDRVADAIGIATDHILKG
;
A
#
# COMPACT_ATOMS: atom_id res chain seq x y z
N MET A 1 0.96 17.97 1.13
CA MET A 1 1.12 16.52 0.94
C MET A 1 0.76 16.15 -0.49
N ILE A 2 1.63 15.39 -1.12
CA ILE A 2 1.44 14.92 -2.50
C ILE A 2 1.08 13.44 -2.44
N ARG A 3 0.03 13.05 -3.14
CA ARG A 3 -0.45 11.66 -3.14
C ARG A 3 -0.33 11.07 -4.54
N HIS A 4 0.35 9.94 -4.66
CA HIS A 4 0.47 9.19 -5.90
C HIS A 4 -0.18 7.82 -5.75
N ARG A 5 -0.97 7.44 -6.73
CA ARG A 5 -1.52 6.08 -6.83
C ARG A 5 -0.59 5.24 -7.68
N LEU A 6 -0.33 4.02 -7.24
CA LEU A 6 0.58 3.10 -7.90
C LEU A 6 -0.10 1.75 -8.11
N VAL A 7 0.20 1.13 -9.24
CA VAL A 7 -0.21 -0.25 -9.52
C VAL A 7 1.04 -1.01 -9.92
N VAL A 8 1.40 -2.02 -9.15
CA VAL A 8 2.63 -2.77 -9.35
C VAL A 8 2.29 -4.18 -9.81
N ASP A 9 2.85 -4.60 -10.95
CA ASP A 9 2.66 -5.95 -11.48
C ASP A 9 3.41 -6.95 -10.62
N VAL A 10 2.67 -7.93 -10.07
CA VAL A 10 3.21 -8.99 -9.24
C VAL A 10 2.84 -10.37 -9.81
N THR A 11 2.49 -10.44 -11.08
CA THR A 11 2.06 -11.67 -11.75
C THR A 11 3.05 -12.82 -11.52
N ALA A 12 4.36 -12.52 -11.53
CA ALA A 12 5.40 -13.55 -11.42
C ALA A 12 5.37 -14.31 -10.10
N VAL A 13 4.88 -13.69 -9.02
CA VAL A 13 4.92 -14.30 -7.67
C VAL A 13 3.54 -14.61 -7.09
N ALA A 14 2.46 -14.05 -7.66
CA ALA A 14 1.13 -14.20 -7.08
C ALA A 14 0.59 -15.64 -7.15
N GLY A 15 0.92 -16.35 -8.20
CA GLY A 15 0.47 -17.74 -8.39
C GLY A 15 -0.99 -17.86 -8.79
N PHE A 16 -1.58 -16.80 -9.32
CA PHE A 16 -2.96 -16.81 -9.84
C PHE A 16 -2.97 -17.15 -11.32
N GLU A 17 -4.11 -17.54 -11.82
CA GLU A 17 -4.31 -17.63 -13.27
C GLU A 17 -4.48 -16.21 -13.81
N GLY A 18 -3.62 -15.82 -14.74
CA GLY A 18 -3.66 -14.50 -15.35
C GLY A 18 -2.91 -13.44 -14.56
N PRO A 19 -3.00 -12.20 -15.01
CA PRO A 19 -2.23 -11.09 -14.44
C PRO A 19 -2.67 -10.78 -13.02
N ALA A 20 -1.70 -10.34 -12.21
CA ALA A 20 -1.97 -9.89 -10.85
C ALA A 20 -1.23 -8.60 -10.56
N HIS A 21 -1.87 -7.72 -9.79
CA HIS A 21 -1.27 -6.44 -9.39
C HIS A 21 -1.52 -6.16 -7.91
N VAL A 22 -0.66 -5.33 -7.35
CA VAL A 22 -0.83 -4.76 -6.02
C VAL A 22 -1.08 -3.26 -6.19
N ALA A 23 -2.14 -2.76 -5.57
CA ALA A 23 -2.44 -1.34 -5.53
C ALA A 23 -1.81 -0.70 -4.31
N ALA A 24 -1.27 0.48 -4.48
CA ALA A 24 -0.62 1.22 -3.39
C ALA A 24 -0.83 2.72 -3.58
N GLU A 25 -0.63 3.46 -2.50
CA GLU A 25 -0.56 4.91 -2.55
C GLU A 25 0.71 5.37 -1.86
N LEU A 26 1.35 6.38 -2.41
CA LEU A 26 2.53 6.99 -1.82
C LEU A 26 2.20 8.44 -1.46
N LEU A 27 2.32 8.75 -0.16
CA LEU A 27 2.12 10.11 0.35
C LEU A 27 3.50 10.71 0.61
N LEU A 28 3.75 11.87 0.00
CA LEU A 28 5.03 12.58 0.13
C LEU A 28 4.84 13.92 0.80
N PRO A 29 5.80 14.36 1.62
CA PRO A 29 5.77 15.72 2.16
C PRO A 29 6.01 16.73 1.05
N GLU A 30 5.38 17.89 1.16
CA GLU A 30 5.58 18.98 0.21
C GLU A 30 6.86 19.74 0.51
N GLY A 31 7.57 20.12 -0.55
CA GLY A 31 8.68 21.07 -0.48
C GLY A 31 9.96 20.54 0.12
N ARG A 32 10.06 19.25 0.43
CA ARG A 32 11.30 18.69 0.99
C ARG A 32 11.39 17.19 0.72
N ALA A 33 12.62 16.68 0.76
CA ALA A 33 12.86 15.25 0.66
C ALA A 33 12.40 14.57 1.96
N PRO A 34 11.81 13.36 1.89
CA PRO A 34 11.38 12.66 3.09
C PRO A 34 12.56 12.19 3.92
N GLU A 35 12.41 12.24 5.26
CA GLU A 35 13.42 11.75 6.19
C GLU A 35 13.35 10.24 6.36
N LEU A 36 12.14 9.69 6.42
CA LEU A 36 11.86 8.27 6.57
C LEU A 36 10.76 7.86 5.60
N VAL A 37 10.71 6.58 5.28
CA VAL A 37 9.61 5.99 4.52
C VAL A 37 8.94 4.94 5.39
N PHE A 38 7.67 5.14 5.70
CA PHE A 38 6.85 4.15 6.39
C PHE A 38 6.13 3.31 5.36
N VAL A 39 6.36 2.00 5.37
CA VAL A 39 5.62 1.07 4.52
C VAL A 39 4.54 0.43 5.37
N CYS A 40 3.29 0.75 5.09
CA CYS A 40 2.15 0.34 5.91
C CYS A 40 1.38 -0.78 5.24
N VAL A 41 1.38 -1.95 5.88
CA VAL A 41 0.68 -3.14 5.39
C VAL A 41 -0.35 -3.52 6.45
N PRO A 42 -1.64 -3.48 6.12
CA PRO A 42 -2.68 -3.82 7.10
C PRO A 42 -2.76 -5.33 7.35
N GLY A 43 -3.44 -5.70 8.41
CA GLY A 43 -3.72 -7.10 8.72
C GLY A 43 -4.61 -7.77 7.67
N GLY A 44 -4.72 -9.09 7.75
CA GLY A 44 -5.54 -9.86 6.82
C GLY A 44 -6.99 -9.40 6.78
N GLY A 45 -7.55 -9.31 5.58
CA GLY A 45 -8.91 -8.85 5.37
C GLY A 45 -9.10 -7.35 5.40
N MET A 46 -8.05 -6.60 5.69
CA MET A 46 -8.07 -5.13 5.72
C MET A 46 -7.37 -4.56 4.51
N ASN A 47 -7.59 -3.29 4.22
CA ASN A 47 -6.97 -2.60 3.10
C ASN A 47 -6.16 -1.39 3.58
N ARG A 48 -5.51 -0.70 2.63
CA ARG A 48 -4.61 0.42 2.92
C ARG A 48 -5.28 1.58 3.67
N ARG A 49 -6.59 1.72 3.60
CA ARG A 49 -7.30 2.80 4.28
C ARG A 49 -7.26 2.68 5.78
N TYR A 50 -6.88 1.54 6.30
CA TYR A 50 -6.68 1.36 7.74
C TYR A 50 -5.75 2.44 8.33
N PHE A 51 -4.74 2.82 7.57
CA PHE A 51 -3.75 3.82 8.00
C PHE A 51 -4.12 5.24 7.60
N ASP A 52 -5.20 5.45 6.87
CA ASP A 52 -5.65 6.75 6.40
C ASP A 52 -7.17 6.82 6.47
N LEU A 53 -7.70 6.69 7.68
CA LEU A 53 -9.14 6.70 7.90
C LEU A 53 -9.71 8.08 7.63
N PRO A 54 -10.74 8.20 6.77
CA PRO A 54 -11.39 9.47 6.53
C PRO A 54 -12.23 9.88 7.72
N THR A 55 -12.27 11.19 8.02
CA THR A 55 -13.17 11.75 9.00
C THR A 55 -13.99 12.85 8.35
N PRO A 56 -15.22 13.12 8.85
CA PRO A 56 -16.02 14.21 8.32
C PRO A 56 -15.33 15.57 8.38
N GLU A 57 -14.50 15.77 9.38
CA GLU A 57 -13.75 17.00 9.63
C GLU A 57 -12.42 17.06 8.86
N GLY A 58 -12.00 15.96 8.25
CA GLY A 58 -10.72 15.88 7.57
C GLY A 58 -9.53 16.02 8.49
N GLU A 59 -9.68 15.68 9.77
CA GLU A 59 -8.65 15.85 10.78
C GLU A 59 -7.47 14.89 10.56
N ALA A 60 -6.26 15.45 10.46
CA ALA A 60 -5.05 14.66 10.23
C ALA A 60 -4.69 13.79 11.43
N GLU A 61 -5.12 14.15 12.65
CA GLU A 61 -4.80 13.42 13.87
C GLU A 61 -5.34 11.99 13.88
N VAL A 62 -6.39 11.71 13.13
CA VAL A 62 -6.97 10.36 13.06
C VAL A 62 -6.43 9.56 11.87
N SER A 63 -5.55 10.14 11.07
CA SER A 63 -4.87 9.46 9.98
C SER A 63 -3.38 9.38 10.26
N PHE A 64 -2.89 8.15 10.52
CA PHE A 64 -1.46 7.92 10.69
C PHE A 64 -0.69 8.44 9.47
N ALA A 65 -1.17 8.10 8.27
CA ALA A 65 -0.49 8.47 7.02
C ALA A 65 -0.34 9.98 6.88
N ARG A 66 -1.42 10.73 7.09
CA ARG A 66 -1.37 12.19 6.96
C ARG A 66 -0.54 12.84 8.06
N ALA A 67 -0.62 12.28 9.27
CA ALA A 67 0.19 12.79 10.39
C ALA A 67 1.69 12.63 10.11
N MET A 68 2.10 11.49 9.57
CA MET A 68 3.51 11.25 9.25
C MET A 68 3.98 12.10 8.08
N ALA A 69 3.15 12.26 7.04
CA ALA A 69 3.48 13.14 5.91
C ALA A 69 3.65 14.60 6.38
N ALA A 70 2.81 15.05 7.30
CA ALA A 70 2.91 16.40 7.87
C ALA A 70 4.22 16.60 8.64
N ARG A 71 4.80 15.52 9.20
CA ARG A 71 6.09 15.56 9.90
C ARG A 71 7.30 15.41 8.98
N GLY A 72 7.09 15.34 7.68
CA GLY A 72 8.20 15.27 6.71
C GLY A 72 8.60 13.86 6.32
N HIS A 73 7.75 12.87 6.57
CA HIS A 73 8.03 11.48 6.20
C HIS A 73 7.20 11.07 4.98
N ALA A 74 7.73 10.12 4.20
CA ALA A 74 6.95 9.47 3.16
C ALA A 74 6.19 8.29 3.76
N VAL A 75 4.99 8.02 3.24
CA VAL A 75 4.16 6.91 3.71
C VAL A 75 3.67 6.13 2.49
N ALA A 76 4.01 4.86 2.42
CA ALA A 76 3.52 3.95 1.40
C ALA A 76 2.40 3.10 1.99
N LEU A 77 1.22 3.17 1.40
CA LEU A 77 0.04 2.42 1.82
C LEU A 77 -0.22 1.32 0.81
N ILE A 78 -0.19 0.07 1.25
CA ILE A 78 -0.28 -1.09 0.36
C ILE A 78 -1.56 -1.88 0.63
N ASP A 79 -2.28 -2.22 -0.44
CA ASP A 79 -3.33 -3.24 -0.38
C ASP A 79 -2.70 -4.60 -0.65
N PRO A 80 -2.68 -5.52 0.32
CA PRO A 80 -2.18 -6.88 0.05
C PRO A 80 -3.00 -7.58 -1.02
N LEU A 81 -2.44 -8.59 -1.67
CA LEU A 81 -3.21 -9.43 -2.59
C LEU A 81 -4.46 -9.98 -1.87
N GLY A 82 -5.59 -9.89 -2.55
CA GLY A 82 -6.87 -10.31 -1.99
C GLY A 82 -7.60 -9.22 -1.23
N ALA A 83 -7.04 -8.03 -1.11
CA ALA A 83 -7.64 -6.93 -0.37
C ALA A 83 -7.68 -5.65 -1.19
N GLY A 84 -8.61 -4.77 -0.86
CA GLY A 84 -8.75 -3.44 -1.47
C GLY A 84 -8.83 -3.49 -2.99
N GLU A 85 -7.99 -2.68 -3.63
CA GLU A 85 -7.94 -2.58 -5.10
C GLU A 85 -6.90 -3.52 -5.72
N SER A 86 -6.20 -4.32 -4.93
CA SER A 86 -5.29 -5.34 -5.44
C SER A 86 -6.06 -6.52 -6.00
N THR A 87 -5.41 -7.31 -6.84
CA THR A 87 -6.05 -8.48 -7.46
C THR A 87 -6.51 -9.47 -6.40
N SER A 88 -7.77 -9.93 -6.53
CA SER A 88 -8.32 -11.02 -5.72
C SER A 88 -8.66 -12.18 -6.64
N PRO A 89 -8.17 -13.39 -6.38
CA PRO A 89 -8.55 -14.55 -7.16
C PRO A 89 -9.98 -14.98 -6.83
N GLU A 90 -10.66 -15.64 -7.77
CA GLU A 90 -11.98 -16.20 -7.50
C GLU A 90 -11.94 -17.25 -6.40
N ASP A 91 -10.86 -18.03 -6.36
CA ASP A 91 -10.66 -19.05 -5.34
C ASP A 91 -9.72 -18.49 -4.25
N ALA A 92 -10.30 -18.23 -3.07
CA ALA A 92 -9.54 -17.69 -1.94
C ALA A 92 -8.42 -18.61 -1.45
N TYR A 93 -8.50 -19.92 -1.75
CA TYR A 93 -7.43 -20.86 -1.40
C TYR A 93 -6.14 -20.61 -2.17
N LEU A 94 -6.18 -19.83 -3.23
CA LEU A 94 -4.98 -19.44 -3.97
C LEU A 94 -4.19 -18.34 -3.26
N ILE A 95 -4.75 -17.72 -2.23
CA ILE A 95 -4.04 -16.70 -1.45
C ILE A 95 -3.20 -17.39 -0.38
N HIS A 96 -1.88 -17.42 -0.63
CA HIS A 96 -0.93 -18.01 0.31
C HIS A 96 -0.10 -16.92 0.97
N PRO A 97 0.18 -17.01 2.28
CA PRO A 97 0.98 -15.99 2.99
C PRO A 97 2.33 -15.70 2.34
N ASP A 98 3.04 -16.73 1.87
CA ASP A 98 4.34 -16.57 1.22
C ASP A 98 4.23 -15.73 -0.06
N ARG A 99 3.19 -15.97 -0.85
CA ARG A 99 2.96 -15.24 -2.10
C ARG A 99 2.53 -13.80 -1.84
N VAL A 100 1.73 -13.59 -0.80
CA VAL A 100 1.35 -12.24 -0.36
C VAL A 100 2.60 -11.48 0.07
N ALA A 101 3.48 -12.10 0.84
CA ALA A 101 4.73 -11.49 1.29
C ALA A 101 5.64 -11.14 0.11
N ASP A 102 5.79 -12.05 -0.86
CA ASP A 102 6.62 -11.80 -2.05
C ASP A 102 6.07 -10.63 -2.87
N ALA A 103 4.74 -10.57 -3.03
CA ALA A 103 4.11 -9.47 -3.76
C ALA A 103 4.31 -8.12 -3.06
N ILE A 104 4.21 -8.10 -1.74
CA ILE A 104 4.47 -6.89 -0.94
C ILE A 104 5.94 -6.48 -1.11
N GLY A 105 6.86 -7.45 -1.13
CA GLY A 105 8.29 -7.19 -1.34
C GLY A 105 8.55 -6.51 -2.69
N ILE A 106 7.94 -7.01 -3.76
CA ILE A 106 8.06 -6.40 -5.10
C ILE A 106 7.50 -4.98 -5.11
N ALA A 107 6.33 -4.78 -4.52
CA ALA A 107 5.70 -3.46 -4.46
C ALA A 107 6.58 -2.48 -3.66
N THR A 108 7.13 -2.92 -2.54
CA THR A 108 8.01 -2.11 -1.70
C THR A 108 9.28 -1.71 -2.46
N ASP A 109 9.91 -2.65 -3.14
CA ASP A 109 11.10 -2.37 -3.96
C ASP A 109 10.79 -1.34 -5.05
N HIS A 110 9.66 -1.49 -5.72
CA HIS A 110 9.23 -0.56 -6.76
C HIS A 110 9.08 0.86 -6.20
N ILE A 111 8.44 0.98 -5.05
CA ILE A 111 8.20 2.27 -4.39
C ILE A 111 9.52 2.92 -3.98
N LEU A 112 10.43 2.14 -3.39
CA LEU A 112 11.70 2.68 -2.87
C LEU A 112 12.66 3.11 -4.00
N LYS A 113 12.56 2.49 -5.18
CA LYS A 113 13.41 2.83 -6.33
C LYS A 113 12.85 3.97 -7.17
N GLY A 114 11.57 4.22 -7.04
CA GLY A 114 10.90 5.30 -7.75
C GLY A 114 10.98 6.60 -7.00
#